data_9cf5b7464ae6f7891a26643650df1f1b
#
_entry.id   9cf5b7464ae6f7891a26643650df1f1b
#
_cell.length_a   1.000
_cell.length_b   1.000
_cell.length_c   1.000
_cell.angle_alpha   90.00
_cell.angle_beta   90.00
_cell.angle_gamma   90.00
#
_symmetry.space_group_name_H-M   'P 1'
#
loop_
_entity.id
_entity.type
_entity.pdbx_description
1 polymer ?
#
loop_
_entity_poly.entity_id
_entity_poly.type
_entity_poly.pdbx_seq_one_letter_code
_entity_poly.pdbx_strand_id
1 'polypeptide(L)'
;ILQELFTCRESRAFVCEHGENILVLLNGPEEALGEEWLREQLSLAQETAFDYSGIPFAAVYSELLYTADEIGASCEECLDNGKYRIFLGPRMLTSCRELRALQSNKYQLPAEQLRMLANCILAGDRDAARKLVDDLADATRGHAFSAVKLLVMRIAATVQELHQDDPLWYEEEQMNCWLELLRRLPQLGSLDQVKQE
;
A
#
# COMPACT_ATOMS: atom_id res chain seq x y z
N ILE A 1 -21.43 13.97 -5.00
CA ILE A 1 -21.65 12.51 -4.85
C ILE A 1 -21.16 12.03 -3.48
N LEU A 2 -19.84 12.06 -3.16
CA LEU A 2 -19.35 11.57 -1.85
C LEU A 2 -20.00 12.29 -0.67
N GLN A 3 -20.10 13.61 -0.72
CA GLN A 3 -20.76 14.39 0.32
C GLN A 3 -22.22 14.03 0.51
N GLU A 4 -22.93 13.74 -0.56
CA GLU A 4 -24.34 13.34 -0.53
C GLU A 4 -24.52 11.92 0.04
N LEU A 5 -23.64 10.98 -0.32
CA LEU A 5 -23.68 9.61 0.18
C LEU A 5 -23.48 9.52 1.70
N PHE A 6 -22.61 10.39 2.24
CA PHE A 6 -22.29 10.39 3.67
C PHE A 6 -23.10 11.37 4.50
N THR A 7 -23.95 12.19 3.87
CA THR A 7 -24.84 13.11 4.61
C THR A 7 -26.18 12.42 4.84
N CYS A 8 -26.44 12.03 6.08
CA CYS A 8 -27.75 11.57 6.52
C CYS A 8 -28.36 12.60 7.50
N ARG A 9 -29.60 12.36 7.97
CA ARG A 9 -30.34 13.31 8.82
C ARG A 9 -29.61 13.79 10.07
N GLU A 10 -28.66 12.98 10.57
CA GLU A 10 -27.99 13.21 11.86
C GLU A 10 -26.47 13.35 11.71
N SER A 11 -25.90 13.16 10.50
CA SER A 11 -24.47 13.30 10.24
C SER A 11 -24.18 14.34 9.17
N ARG A 12 -22.98 14.92 9.25
CA ARG A 12 -22.43 15.85 8.24
C ARG A 12 -21.11 15.31 7.73
N ALA A 13 -20.92 15.39 6.42
CA ALA A 13 -19.68 15.03 5.75
C ALA A 13 -18.94 16.30 5.32
N PHE A 14 -17.65 16.38 5.67
CA PHE A 14 -16.73 17.38 5.14
C PHE A 14 -15.74 16.64 4.22
N VAL A 15 -15.68 17.05 2.98
CA VAL A 15 -14.85 16.42 1.95
C VAL A 15 -13.78 17.42 1.51
N CYS A 16 -12.53 16.99 1.53
CA CYS A 16 -11.42 17.78 1.01
C CYS A 16 -10.43 16.90 0.22
N GLU A 17 -9.76 17.53 -0.73
CA GLU A 17 -8.67 16.91 -1.50
C GLU A 17 -7.35 17.08 -0.76
N HIS A 18 -6.54 16.02 -0.73
CA HIS A 18 -5.22 16.02 -0.16
C HIS A 18 -4.25 15.21 -1.04
N GLY A 19 -3.53 15.91 -1.92
CA GLY A 19 -2.73 15.28 -2.97
C GLY A 19 -3.59 14.42 -3.91
N GLU A 20 -3.27 13.15 -4.01
CA GLU A 20 -4.04 12.17 -4.80
C GLU A 20 -5.19 11.51 -4.01
N ASN A 21 -5.40 11.92 -2.77
CA ASN A 21 -6.38 11.32 -1.88
C ASN A 21 -7.56 12.27 -1.64
N ILE A 22 -8.71 11.68 -1.32
CA ILE A 22 -9.88 12.40 -0.84
C ILE A 22 -10.05 12.05 0.64
N LEU A 23 -10.05 13.06 1.49
CA LEU A 23 -10.33 12.93 2.91
C LEU A 23 -11.80 13.28 3.17
N VAL A 24 -12.45 12.40 3.93
CA VAL A 24 -13.85 12.61 4.34
C VAL A 24 -13.89 12.57 5.87
N LEU A 25 -14.25 13.70 6.47
CA LEU A 25 -14.52 13.80 7.90
C LEU A 25 -16.03 13.71 8.13
N LEU A 26 -16.45 12.70 8.88
CA LEU A 26 -17.84 12.51 9.27
C LEU A 26 -18.03 12.99 10.70
N ASN A 27 -19.06 13.81 10.91
CA ASN A 27 -19.46 14.31 12.23
C ASN A 27 -20.93 14.00 12.48
N GLY A 28 -21.23 13.30 13.55
CA GLY A 28 -22.58 12.90 13.92
C GLY A 28 -22.59 12.12 15.23
N PRO A 29 -23.78 11.71 15.71
CA PRO A 29 -23.88 10.85 16.89
C PRO A 29 -23.30 9.47 16.60
N GLU A 30 -22.76 8.82 17.63
CA GLU A 30 -22.12 7.51 17.54
C GLU A 30 -23.04 6.45 16.92
N GLU A 31 -24.31 6.48 17.26
CA GLU A 31 -25.32 5.54 16.75
C GLU A 31 -25.55 5.67 15.24
N ALA A 32 -25.30 6.86 14.67
CA ALA A 32 -25.43 7.11 13.23
C ALA A 32 -24.16 6.78 12.45
N LEU A 33 -23.00 6.69 13.13
CA LEU A 33 -21.68 6.46 12.53
C LEU A 33 -21.14 5.06 12.78
N GLY A 34 -22.02 4.08 12.98
CA GLY A 34 -21.63 2.69 13.23
C GLY A 34 -20.75 2.11 12.12
N GLU A 35 -19.83 1.23 12.49
CA GLU A 35 -18.85 0.62 11.56
C GLU A 35 -19.53 -0.10 10.37
N GLU A 36 -20.63 -0.81 10.62
CA GLU A 36 -21.40 -1.55 9.61
C GLU A 36 -21.99 -0.58 8.56
N TRP A 37 -22.66 0.48 9.02
CA TRP A 37 -23.18 1.53 8.15
C TRP A 37 -22.06 2.17 7.32
N LEU A 38 -20.92 2.51 7.94
CA LEU A 38 -19.80 3.13 7.25
C LEU A 38 -19.23 2.22 6.15
N ARG A 39 -19.11 0.92 6.42
CA ARG A 39 -18.69 -0.06 5.42
C ARG A 39 -19.65 -0.14 4.24
N GLU A 40 -20.95 -0.17 4.51
CA GLU A 40 -21.97 -0.17 3.47
C GLU A 40 -21.89 1.08 2.59
N GLN A 41 -21.77 2.28 3.19
CA GLN A 41 -21.66 3.52 2.44
C GLN A 41 -20.38 3.60 1.61
N LEU A 42 -19.24 3.16 2.15
CA LEU A 42 -17.98 3.10 1.42
C LEU A 42 -18.02 2.08 0.29
N SER A 43 -18.63 0.91 0.50
CA SER A 43 -18.81 -0.08 -0.55
C SER A 43 -19.68 0.48 -1.69
N LEU A 44 -20.80 1.11 -1.36
CA LEU A 44 -21.67 1.77 -2.34
C LEU A 44 -20.93 2.88 -3.10
N ALA A 45 -20.11 3.67 -2.41
CA ALA A 45 -19.29 4.70 -3.03
C ALA A 45 -18.29 4.10 -4.03
N GLN A 46 -17.64 2.98 -3.67
CA GLN A 46 -16.70 2.27 -4.57
C GLN A 46 -17.40 1.72 -5.81
N GLU A 47 -18.57 1.12 -5.65
CA GLU A 47 -19.39 0.60 -6.76
C GLU A 47 -19.84 1.75 -7.67
N THR A 48 -20.43 2.80 -7.10
CA THR A 48 -20.92 3.95 -7.86
C THR A 48 -19.79 4.64 -8.64
N ALA A 49 -18.64 4.85 -8.01
CA ALA A 49 -17.49 5.48 -8.66
C ALA A 49 -16.95 4.60 -9.79
N PHE A 50 -16.87 3.30 -9.57
CA PHE A 50 -16.39 2.36 -10.58
C PHE A 50 -17.34 2.28 -11.78
N ASP A 51 -18.66 2.21 -11.54
CA ASP A 51 -19.67 2.18 -12.60
C ASP A 51 -19.66 3.46 -13.45
N TYR A 52 -19.37 4.61 -12.82
CA TYR A 52 -19.35 5.91 -13.50
C TYR A 52 -18.04 6.17 -14.25
N SER A 53 -16.89 5.83 -13.69
CA SER A 53 -15.56 6.22 -14.20
C SER A 53 -14.69 5.05 -14.66
N GLY A 54 -15.04 3.82 -14.32
CA GLY A 54 -14.18 2.63 -14.51
C GLY A 54 -12.94 2.62 -13.61
N ILE A 55 -12.79 3.60 -12.71
CA ILE A 55 -11.60 3.74 -11.85
C ILE A 55 -11.90 3.20 -10.45
N PRO A 56 -11.23 2.13 -10.02
CA PRO A 56 -11.35 1.65 -8.66
C PRO A 56 -10.61 2.56 -7.69
N PHE A 57 -11.11 2.70 -6.47
CA PHE A 57 -10.38 3.36 -5.38
C PHE A 57 -10.36 2.52 -4.10
N ALA A 58 -9.29 2.67 -3.33
CA ALA A 58 -9.18 2.08 -2.01
C ALA A 58 -9.75 3.03 -0.95
N ALA A 59 -10.40 2.48 0.06
CA ALA A 59 -10.91 3.23 1.19
C ALA A 59 -10.36 2.69 2.50
N VAL A 60 -9.89 3.60 3.36
CA VAL A 60 -9.46 3.31 4.73
C VAL A 60 -10.20 4.25 5.67
N TYR A 61 -10.70 3.72 6.75
CA TYR A 61 -11.39 4.52 7.76
C TYR A 61 -10.80 4.31 9.16
N SER A 62 -10.89 5.37 9.97
CA SER A 62 -10.48 5.36 11.38
C SER A 62 -11.57 4.76 12.26
N GLU A 63 -11.19 4.54 13.51
CA GLU A 63 -12.16 4.39 14.61
C GLU A 63 -12.83 5.75 14.90
N LEU A 64 -13.90 5.72 15.70
CA LEU A 64 -14.56 6.94 16.17
C LEU A 64 -13.58 7.80 16.97
N LEU A 65 -13.61 9.09 16.69
CA LEU A 65 -12.82 10.10 17.40
C LEU A 65 -13.74 10.90 18.31
N TYR A 66 -13.31 11.12 19.53
CA TYR A 66 -14.11 11.85 20.52
C TYR A 66 -13.64 13.29 20.74
N THR A 67 -12.44 13.62 20.23
CA THR A 67 -11.87 14.96 20.34
C THR A 67 -11.33 15.45 19.01
N ALA A 68 -11.36 16.78 18.81
CA ALA A 68 -10.83 17.38 17.57
C ALA A 68 -9.29 17.23 17.45
N ASP A 69 -8.59 17.09 18.55
CA ASP A 69 -7.13 16.98 18.58
C ASP A 69 -6.64 15.65 17.98
N GLU A 70 -7.51 14.61 17.95
CA GLU A 70 -7.21 13.31 17.36
C GLU A 70 -7.30 13.29 15.82
N ILE A 71 -7.98 14.27 15.22
CA ILE A 71 -8.26 14.28 13.78
C ILE A 71 -6.97 14.23 12.95
N GLY A 72 -5.98 15.06 13.30
CA GLY A 72 -4.71 15.13 12.56
C GLY A 72 -3.98 13.77 12.53
N ALA A 73 -3.78 13.17 13.68
CA ALA A 73 -3.10 11.88 13.82
C ALA A 73 -3.88 10.76 13.12
N SER A 74 -5.21 10.78 13.22
CA SER A 74 -6.07 9.80 12.55
C SER A 74 -6.03 9.92 11.01
N CYS A 75 -6.01 11.15 10.49
CA CYS A 75 -5.85 11.38 9.05
C CYS A 75 -4.51 10.85 8.56
N GLU A 76 -3.41 11.14 9.26
CA GLU A 76 -2.09 10.62 8.91
C GLU A 76 -2.06 9.09 8.93
N GLU A 77 -2.66 8.46 9.93
CA GLU A 77 -2.77 7.01 10.02
C GLU A 77 -3.57 6.44 8.83
N CYS A 78 -4.70 7.03 8.47
CA CYS A 78 -5.49 6.60 7.30
C CYS A 78 -4.69 6.73 6.00
N LEU A 79 -3.98 7.83 5.79
CA LEU A 79 -3.13 8.05 4.62
C LEU A 79 -2.00 7.03 4.54
N ASP A 80 -1.33 6.75 5.66
CA ASP A 80 -0.29 5.73 5.72
C ASP A 80 -0.84 4.32 5.45
N ASN A 81 -2.01 4.03 5.96
CA ASN A 81 -2.69 2.76 5.76
C ASN A 81 -3.23 2.58 4.33
N GLY A 82 -3.48 3.65 3.59
CA GLY A 82 -3.84 3.61 2.17
C GLY A 82 -2.82 2.87 1.31
N LYS A 83 -1.56 2.82 1.72
CA LYS A 83 -0.46 2.08 1.06
C LYS A 83 -0.67 0.56 1.05
N TYR A 84 -1.52 0.03 1.95
CA TYR A 84 -1.84 -1.40 2.00
C TYR A 84 -2.67 -1.89 0.82
N ARG A 85 -3.18 -0.97 -0.04
CA ARG A 85 -3.82 -1.32 -1.31
C ARG A 85 -2.94 -2.22 -2.19
N ILE A 86 -1.60 -2.13 -2.03
CA ILE A 86 -0.63 -2.97 -2.74
C ILE A 86 -0.82 -4.47 -2.41
N PHE A 87 -1.28 -4.81 -1.21
CA PHE A 87 -1.53 -6.18 -0.77
C PHE A 87 -2.98 -6.61 -0.95
N LEU A 88 -3.92 -5.67 -0.68
CA LEU A 88 -5.35 -5.94 -0.60
C LEU A 88 -6.09 -5.56 -1.88
N GLY A 89 -5.38 -4.96 -2.83
CA GLY A 89 -5.89 -4.60 -4.14
C GLY A 89 -6.49 -3.19 -4.22
N PRO A 90 -6.80 -2.75 -5.44
CA PRO A 90 -7.21 -1.37 -5.72
C PRO A 90 -8.61 -1.01 -5.19
N ARG A 91 -9.42 -2.01 -4.80
CA ARG A 91 -10.74 -1.82 -4.18
C ARG A 91 -10.72 -2.16 -2.67
N MET A 92 -9.56 -2.06 -2.03
CA MET A 92 -9.42 -2.27 -0.60
C MET A 92 -10.43 -1.42 0.18
N LEU A 93 -11.13 -2.06 1.14
CA LEU A 93 -12.00 -1.40 2.11
C LEU A 93 -11.68 -1.98 3.49
N THR A 94 -11.07 -1.20 4.36
CA THR A 94 -10.57 -1.68 5.65
C THR A 94 -10.48 -0.57 6.69
N SER A 95 -10.46 -0.94 7.97
CA SER A 95 -10.23 -0.02 9.07
C SER A 95 -8.75 0.06 9.46
N CYS A 96 -8.36 1.18 10.07
CA CYS A 96 -7.03 1.31 10.69
C CYS A 96 -6.79 0.23 11.74
N ARG A 97 -7.82 -0.17 12.49
CA ARG A 97 -7.74 -1.23 13.51
C ARG A 97 -7.36 -2.58 12.91
N GLU A 98 -7.98 -2.97 11.79
CA GLU A 98 -7.67 -4.23 11.09
C GLU A 98 -6.22 -4.25 10.60
N LEU A 99 -5.74 -3.12 10.08
CA LEU A 99 -4.38 -3.01 9.57
C LEU A 99 -3.32 -3.00 10.67
N ARG A 100 -3.61 -2.44 11.85
CA ARG A 100 -2.69 -2.54 13.01
C ARG A 100 -2.39 -3.99 13.39
N ALA A 101 -3.37 -4.89 13.25
CA ALA A 101 -3.15 -6.32 13.49
C ALA A 101 -2.14 -6.93 12.48
N LEU A 102 -2.17 -6.51 11.23
CA LEU A 102 -1.18 -6.93 10.21
C LEU A 102 0.20 -6.35 10.48
N GLN A 103 0.29 -5.10 10.94
CA GLN A 103 1.56 -4.42 11.23
C GLN A 103 2.35 -5.06 12.39
N SER A 104 1.68 -5.78 13.28
CA SER A 104 2.33 -6.45 14.42
C SER A 104 3.22 -7.62 14.00
N ASN A 105 3.06 -8.17 12.81
CA ASN A 105 3.85 -9.27 12.28
C ASN A 105 5.22 -8.77 11.83
N LYS A 106 6.29 -9.21 12.53
CA LYS A 106 7.66 -8.90 12.13
C LYS A 106 8.03 -9.65 10.85
N TYR A 107 8.36 -8.91 9.81
CA TYR A 107 8.92 -9.48 8.59
C TYR A 107 10.39 -9.86 8.82
N GLN A 108 10.72 -11.11 8.57
CA GLN A 108 12.09 -11.58 8.56
C GLN A 108 12.55 -11.76 7.13
N LEU A 109 13.59 -11.01 6.76
CA LEU A 109 14.15 -11.06 5.43
C LEU A 109 14.74 -12.46 5.16
N PRO A 110 14.30 -13.15 4.10
CA PRO A 110 14.77 -14.52 3.82
C PRO A 110 16.15 -14.51 3.14
N ALA A 111 17.21 -14.45 3.94
CA ALA A 111 18.59 -14.33 3.48
C ALA A 111 19.01 -15.47 2.52
N GLU A 112 18.49 -16.67 2.71
CA GLU A 112 18.80 -17.80 1.83
C GLU A 112 18.20 -17.65 0.44
N GLN A 113 16.96 -17.16 0.33
CA GLN A 113 16.31 -16.91 -0.96
C GLN A 113 17.01 -15.78 -1.72
N LEU A 114 17.50 -14.75 -1.02
CA LEU A 114 18.30 -13.69 -1.64
C LEU A 114 19.64 -14.24 -2.17
N ARG A 115 20.29 -15.15 -1.46
CA ARG A 115 21.50 -15.82 -1.94
C ARG A 115 21.20 -16.71 -3.16
N MET A 116 20.06 -17.41 -3.17
CA MET A 116 19.63 -18.18 -4.33
C MET A 116 19.37 -17.27 -5.53
N LEU A 117 18.73 -16.10 -5.32
CA LEU A 117 18.50 -15.10 -6.36
C LEU A 117 19.84 -14.63 -6.95
N ALA A 118 20.82 -14.31 -6.12
CA ALA A 118 22.17 -13.95 -6.58
C ALA A 118 22.78 -15.04 -7.47
N ASN A 119 22.69 -16.30 -7.07
CA ASN A 119 23.20 -17.42 -7.85
C ASN A 119 22.47 -17.59 -9.20
N CYS A 120 21.15 -17.42 -9.25
CA CYS A 120 20.38 -17.45 -10.50
C CYS A 120 20.78 -16.32 -11.45
N ILE A 121 21.01 -15.11 -10.93
CA ILE A 121 21.49 -13.96 -11.71
C ILE A 121 22.87 -14.26 -12.31
N LEU A 122 23.82 -14.74 -11.50
CA LEU A 122 25.16 -15.11 -11.97
C LEU A 122 25.15 -16.24 -13.02
N ALA A 123 24.22 -17.18 -12.89
CA ALA A 123 24.05 -18.28 -13.86
C ALA A 123 23.32 -17.85 -15.12
N GLY A 124 22.75 -16.65 -15.19
CA GLY A 124 21.90 -16.18 -16.28
C GLY A 124 20.54 -16.86 -16.36
N ASP A 125 20.11 -17.56 -15.30
CA ASP A 125 18.82 -18.24 -15.23
C ASP A 125 17.70 -17.26 -14.88
N ARG A 126 17.16 -16.63 -15.92
CA ARG A 126 16.12 -15.58 -15.80
C ARG A 126 14.82 -16.13 -15.24
N ASP A 127 14.42 -17.33 -15.61
CA ASP A 127 13.14 -17.90 -15.17
C ASP A 127 13.16 -18.24 -13.68
N ALA A 128 14.25 -18.85 -13.21
CA ALA A 128 14.43 -19.12 -11.79
C ALA A 128 14.56 -17.82 -10.98
N ALA A 129 15.29 -16.82 -11.47
CA ALA A 129 15.43 -15.53 -10.82
C ALA A 129 14.05 -14.82 -10.68
N ARG A 130 13.26 -14.80 -11.77
CA ARG A 130 11.92 -14.20 -11.76
C ARG A 130 11.00 -14.89 -10.74
N LYS A 131 10.98 -16.22 -10.75
CA LYS A 131 10.19 -16.98 -9.79
C LYS A 131 10.57 -16.67 -8.34
N LEU A 132 11.87 -16.54 -8.04
CA LEU A 132 12.33 -16.17 -6.70
C LEU A 132 11.91 -14.77 -6.30
N VAL A 133 11.93 -13.79 -7.22
CA VAL A 133 11.41 -12.44 -6.95
C VAL A 133 9.91 -12.48 -6.66
N ASP A 134 9.14 -13.28 -7.41
CA ASP A 134 7.72 -13.48 -7.18
C ASP A 134 7.45 -14.08 -5.79
N ASP A 135 8.16 -15.15 -5.43
CA ASP A 135 8.05 -15.81 -4.13
C ASP A 135 8.42 -14.85 -2.97
N LEU A 136 9.49 -14.06 -3.15
CA LEU A 136 9.94 -13.06 -2.18
C LEU A 136 8.91 -11.93 -2.01
N ALA A 137 8.32 -11.44 -3.10
CA ALA A 137 7.27 -10.41 -3.05
C ALA A 137 6.02 -10.96 -2.34
N ASP A 138 5.59 -12.18 -2.67
CA ASP A 138 4.44 -12.82 -2.02
C ASP A 138 4.66 -13.07 -0.52
N ALA A 139 5.90 -13.35 -0.11
CA ALA A 139 6.26 -13.49 1.31
C ALA A 139 6.09 -12.19 2.12
N THR A 140 5.98 -11.03 1.47
CA THR A 140 5.67 -9.76 2.16
C THR A 140 4.19 -9.59 2.50
N ARG A 141 3.29 -10.42 1.92
CA ARG A 141 1.85 -10.35 2.19
C ARG A 141 1.57 -10.58 3.66
N GLY A 142 0.69 -9.77 4.23
CA GLY A 142 0.35 -9.86 5.66
C GLY A 142 1.37 -9.23 6.62
N HIS A 143 2.35 -8.51 6.08
CA HIS A 143 3.31 -7.73 6.87
C HIS A 143 3.13 -6.22 6.66
N ALA A 144 3.87 -5.41 7.41
CA ALA A 144 3.88 -3.96 7.25
C ALA A 144 4.37 -3.56 5.85
N PHE A 145 3.87 -2.44 5.31
CA PHE A 145 4.31 -1.93 4.01
C PHE A 145 5.83 -1.70 3.94
N SER A 146 6.47 -1.41 5.07
CA SER A 146 7.94 -1.33 5.19
C SER A 146 8.65 -2.63 4.80
N ALA A 147 7.99 -3.79 4.87
CA ALA A 147 8.56 -5.07 4.43
C ALA A 147 8.82 -5.08 2.92
N VAL A 148 7.91 -4.53 2.12
CA VAL A 148 8.12 -4.39 0.66
C VAL A 148 9.30 -3.48 0.37
N LYS A 149 9.37 -2.32 1.03
CA LYS A 149 10.50 -1.41 0.87
C LYS A 149 11.82 -2.08 1.22
N LEU A 150 11.86 -2.79 2.35
CA LEU A 150 13.06 -3.51 2.79
C LEU A 150 13.46 -4.59 1.77
N LEU A 151 12.49 -5.33 1.23
CA LEU A 151 12.75 -6.35 0.21
C LEU A 151 13.36 -5.72 -1.05
N VAL A 152 12.73 -4.66 -1.60
CA VAL A 152 13.23 -3.97 -2.80
C VAL A 152 14.65 -3.44 -2.58
N MET A 153 14.90 -2.78 -1.44
CA MET A 153 16.24 -2.29 -1.11
C MET A 153 17.26 -3.43 -1.03
N ARG A 154 16.87 -4.59 -0.51
CA ARG A 154 17.76 -5.73 -0.37
C ARG A 154 18.05 -6.42 -1.70
N ILE A 155 17.05 -6.54 -2.57
CA ILE A 155 17.25 -7.02 -3.94
C ILE A 155 18.21 -6.08 -4.68
N ALA A 156 17.98 -4.76 -4.61
CA ALA A 156 18.85 -3.77 -5.23
C ALA A 156 20.31 -3.90 -4.74
N ALA A 157 20.51 -4.00 -3.42
CA ALA A 157 21.83 -4.19 -2.84
C ALA A 157 22.51 -5.50 -3.33
N THR A 158 21.74 -6.59 -3.40
CA THR A 158 22.25 -7.88 -3.91
C THR A 158 22.69 -7.78 -5.35
N VAL A 159 21.90 -7.12 -6.22
CA VAL A 159 22.25 -6.92 -7.62
C VAL A 159 23.50 -6.04 -7.75
N GLN A 160 23.59 -4.97 -6.96
CA GLN A 160 24.76 -4.08 -6.95
C GLN A 160 26.03 -4.80 -6.49
N GLU A 161 25.95 -5.61 -5.42
CA GLU A 161 27.07 -6.42 -4.94
C GLU A 161 27.62 -7.37 -6.01
N LEU A 162 26.75 -7.94 -6.87
CA LEU A 162 27.14 -8.85 -7.97
C LEU A 162 27.89 -8.16 -9.12
N HIS A 163 27.71 -6.85 -9.28
CA HIS A 163 28.27 -6.09 -10.40
C HIS A 163 29.37 -5.09 -9.98
N GLN A 164 29.85 -5.18 -8.74
CA GLN A 164 30.86 -4.25 -8.20
C GLN A 164 32.14 -4.18 -9.04
N ASP A 165 32.52 -5.29 -9.69
CA ASP A 165 33.74 -5.38 -10.51
C ASP A 165 33.47 -5.21 -12.03
N ASP A 166 32.23 -4.92 -12.44
CA ASP A 166 31.88 -4.72 -13.84
C ASP A 166 32.05 -3.25 -14.27
N PRO A 167 33.06 -2.92 -15.09
CA PRO A 167 33.31 -1.54 -15.52
C PRO A 167 32.23 -0.96 -16.44
N LEU A 168 31.33 -1.80 -16.96
CA LEU A 168 30.18 -1.38 -17.76
C LEU A 168 28.95 -1.10 -16.94
N TRP A 169 28.99 -1.39 -15.64
CA TRP A 169 27.88 -1.16 -14.71
C TRP A 169 27.90 0.29 -14.23
N TYR A 170 26.97 1.09 -14.73
CA TYR A 170 26.80 2.48 -14.32
C TYR A 170 26.01 2.54 -13.00
N GLU A 171 26.71 2.58 -11.85
CA GLU A 171 26.12 2.60 -10.50
C GLU A 171 25.07 3.72 -10.33
N GLU A 172 25.35 4.92 -10.88
CA GLU A 172 24.47 6.08 -10.70
C GLU A 172 23.11 5.89 -11.42
N GLU A 173 23.11 5.36 -12.63
CA GLU A 173 21.84 5.11 -13.37
C GLU A 173 21.03 4.00 -12.73
N GLN A 174 21.67 2.93 -12.27
CA GLN A 174 20.99 1.81 -11.62
C GLN A 174 20.43 2.23 -10.25
N MET A 175 21.20 2.97 -9.47
CA MET A 175 20.74 3.50 -8.19
C MET A 175 19.53 4.42 -8.36
N ASN A 176 19.52 5.28 -9.39
CA ASN A 176 18.40 6.14 -9.69
C ASN A 176 17.13 5.34 -10.06
N CYS A 177 17.28 4.24 -10.80
CA CYS A 177 16.16 3.33 -11.13
C CYS A 177 15.54 2.73 -9.85
N TRP A 178 16.35 2.23 -8.93
CA TRP A 178 15.86 1.67 -7.66
C TRP A 178 15.23 2.72 -6.75
N LEU A 179 15.80 3.92 -6.69
CA LEU A 179 15.24 5.02 -5.91
C LEU A 179 13.90 5.48 -6.49
N GLU A 180 13.77 5.51 -7.81
CA GLU A 180 12.51 5.84 -8.47
C GLU A 180 11.44 4.76 -8.19
N LEU A 181 11.79 3.47 -8.26
CA LEU A 181 10.88 2.39 -7.87
C LEU A 181 10.43 2.54 -6.42
N LEU A 182 11.36 2.78 -5.48
CA LEU A 182 11.02 2.98 -4.07
C LEU A 182 10.09 4.18 -3.86
N ARG A 183 10.25 5.25 -4.64
CA ARG A 183 9.40 6.44 -4.61
C ARG A 183 7.99 6.14 -5.13
N ARG A 184 7.88 5.30 -6.16
CA ARG A 184 6.62 4.92 -6.79
C ARG A 184 5.85 3.84 -6.04
N LEU A 185 6.51 3.03 -5.21
CA LEU A 185 5.87 1.92 -4.47
C LEU A 185 4.53 2.30 -3.79
N PRO A 186 4.40 3.46 -3.11
CA PRO A 186 3.13 3.82 -2.46
C PRO A 186 1.99 4.08 -3.45
N GLN A 187 2.30 4.35 -4.72
CA GLN A 187 1.33 4.65 -5.78
C GLN A 187 0.88 3.38 -6.52
N LEU A 188 1.66 2.29 -6.43
CA LEU A 188 1.31 1.03 -7.07
C LEU A 188 0.08 0.41 -6.41
N GLY A 189 -0.83 -0.10 -7.23
CA GLY A 189 -2.12 -0.63 -6.79
C GLY A 189 -2.09 -2.11 -6.40
N SER A 190 -1.00 -2.84 -6.73
CA SER A 190 -0.87 -4.26 -6.41
C SER A 190 0.59 -4.73 -6.38
N LEU A 191 0.85 -5.86 -5.70
CA LEU A 191 2.14 -6.53 -5.74
C LEU A 191 2.53 -6.98 -7.16
N ASP A 192 1.56 -7.32 -7.99
CA ASP A 192 1.84 -7.73 -9.37
C ASP A 192 2.40 -6.58 -10.21
N GLN A 193 2.00 -5.35 -9.91
CA GLN A 193 2.65 -4.16 -10.50
C GLN A 193 4.09 -3.99 -10.02
N VAL A 194 4.36 -4.25 -8.73
CA VAL A 194 5.76 -4.20 -8.20
C VAL A 194 6.66 -5.23 -8.89
N LYS A 195 6.13 -6.42 -9.18
CA LYS A 195 6.88 -7.50 -9.85
C LYS A 195 7.20 -7.20 -11.32
N GLN A 196 6.48 -6.26 -11.94
CA GLN A 196 6.66 -5.87 -13.34
C GLN A 196 7.66 -4.72 -13.53
N GLU A 197 7.86 -3.90 -12.49
CA GLU A 197 8.83 -2.80 -12.47
C GLU A 197 10.26 -3.31 -12.28
#